data_eb4ffa4571321dddd8d830dd1fd0b3a4
#
_entry.id   eb4ffa4571321dddd8d830dd1fd0b3a4
#
_cell.length_a   1.000
_cell.length_b   1.000
_cell.length_c   1.000
_cell.angle_alpha   90.00
_cell.angle_beta   90.00
_cell.angle_gamma   90.00
#
_symmetry.space_group_name_H-M   'P 1'
#
loop_
_entity.id
_entity.type
_entity.pdbx_description
1 polymer ?
#
loop_
_entity_poly.entity_id
_entity_poly.type
_entity_poly.pdbx_seq_one_letter_code
_entity_poly.pdbx_strand_id
1 'polypeptide(L)'
;QEVSHPHYYAVRLPNERLKLEVTGSSHAAIFRITPEVDGPIHIVLNHNSDYKEGYLEIDNQAKTIYGYNPVHRIYQGWGEQAGFEGHYLLQAYDEIKDFGIDSLCAWFTFDGKANQPIILKAASSFTSKKGAYNNFAFEAEAYDFDSMMAQTALQWIERLHSIDIEDTNVARMNQFYGALYRCSFL
;
A
#
# COMPACT_ATOMS: atom_id res chain seq x y z
N GLN A 1 17.84 -2.56 -6.82
CA GLN A 1 17.28 -1.93 -8.02
C GLN A 1 15.87 -1.49 -7.71
N GLU A 2 15.53 -0.25 -8.02
CA GLU A 2 14.24 0.39 -7.70
C GLU A 2 13.63 0.94 -8.99
N VAL A 3 12.30 0.82 -9.12
CA VAL A 3 11.49 1.38 -10.21
C VAL A 3 10.31 2.12 -9.59
N SER A 4 10.07 3.36 -10.01
CA SER A 4 8.98 4.19 -9.51
C SER A 4 8.25 4.89 -10.65
N HIS A 5 6.95 4.62 -10.77
CA HIS A 5 6.01 5.28 -11.66
C HIS A 5 4.78 5.71 -10.86
N PRO A 6 3.95 6.63 -11.35
CA PRO A 6 2.73 7.05 -10.65
C PRO A 6 1.78 5.91 -10.26
N HIS A 7 1.75 4.84 -11.05
CA HIS A 7 0.86 3.69 -10.92
C HIS A 7 1.55 2.42 -10.39
N TYR A 8 2.88 2.43 -10.24
CA TYR A 8 3.64 1.22 -9.92
C TYR A 8 4.95 1.54 -9.24
N TYR A 9 5.21 0.84 -8.15
CA TYR A 9 6.50 0.85 -7.47
C TYR A 9 7.04 -0.55 -7.35
N ALA A 10 8.35 -0.71 -7.57
CA ALA A 10 9.03 -1.98 -7.33
C ALA A 10 10.42 -1.76 -6.75
N VAL A 11 10.79 -2.60 -5.80
CA VAL A 11 12.13 -2.64 -5.22
C VAL A 11 12.60 -4.07 -5.01
N ARG A 12 13.84 -4.33 -5.35
CA ARG A 12 14.53 -5.57 -4.96
C ARG A 12 15.26 -5.33 -3.65
N LEU A 13 15.00 -6.15 -2.66
CA LEU A 13 15.62 -6.16 -1.34
C LEU A 13 16.62 -7.32 -1.27
N PRO A 14 17.93 -7.05 -1.53
CA PRO A 14 18.93 -8.14 -1.67
C PRO A 14 19.20 -8.89 -0.36
N ASN A 15 19.13 -8.20 0.77
CA ASN A 15 19.36 -8.80 2.09
C ASN A 15 18.24 -9.77 2.46
N GLU A 16 17.01 -9.39 2.16
CA GLU A 16 15.79 -10.16 2.37
C GLU A 16 15.56 -11.19 1.26
N ARG A 17 16.32 -11.09 0.16
CA ARG A 17 16.23 -11.95 -1.01
C ARG A 17 14.82 -12.03 -1.58
N LEU A 18 14.19 -10.86 -1.75
CA LEU A 18 12.85 -10.74 -2.31
C LEU A 18 12.71 -9.50 -3.19
N LYS A 19 11.69 -9.53 -4.05
CA LYS A 19 11.19 -8.38 -4.79
C LYS A 19 9.84 -7.97 -4.20
N LEU A 20 9.70 -6.69 -3.87
CA LEU A 20 8.43 -6.08 -3.48
C LEU A 20 7.92 -5.23 -4.63
N GLU A 21 6.65 -5.40 -4.98
CA GLU A 21 5.92 -4.60 -5.96
C GLU A 21 4.64 -4.07 -5.33
N VAL A 22 4.29 -2.84 -5.67
CA VAL A 22 3.08 -2.18 -5.16
C VAL A 22 2.37 -1.45 -6.30
N THR A 23 1.07 -1.59 -6.36
CA THR A 23 0.17 -0.76 -7.16
C THR A 23 -1.01 -0.35 -6.31
N GLY A 24 -1.72 0.72 -6.67
CA GLY A 24 -2.82 1.20 -5.84
C GLY A 24 -3.83 2.02 -6.63
N SER A 25 -4.99 2.17 -6.04
CA SER A 25 -6.09 3.05 -6.43
C SER A 25 -6.16 4.27 -5.50
N SER A 26 -7.33 4.92 -5.41
CA SER A 26 -7.51 6.08 -4.53
C SER A 26 -7.42 5.76 -3.04
N HIS A 27 -7.92 4.58 -2.62
CA HIS A 27 -8.00 4.20 -1.20
C HIS A 27 -7.51 2.78 -0.93
N ALA A 28 -7.05 2.06 -1.96
CA ALA A 28 -6.59 0.70 -1.83
C ALA A 28 -5.25 0.45 -2.51
N ALA A 29 -4.57 -0.63 -2.12
CA ALA A 29 -3.31 -1.04 -2.71
C ALA A 29 -3.21 -2.57 -2.76
N ILE A 30 -2.48 -3.08 -3.75
CA ILE A 30 -2.09 -4.48 -3.84
C ILE A 30 -0.57 -4.57 -3.78
N PHE A 31 -0.09 -5.44 -2.90
CA PHE A 31 1.31 -5.76 -2.74
C PHE A 31 1.56 -7.15 -3.34
N ARG A 32 2.63 -7.26 -4.12
CA ARG A 32 3.12 -8.53 -4.65
C ARG A 32 4.56 -8.73 -4.17
N ILE A 33 4.75 -9.73 -3.33
CA ILE A 33 6.03 -10.04 -2.69
C ILE A 33 6.55 -11.34 -3.26
N THR A 34 7.63 -11.30 -4.03
CA THR A 34 8.19 -12.47 -4.69
C THR A 34 9.51 -12.84 -4.05
N PRO A 35 9.57 -13.96 -3.28
CA PRO A 35 10.81 -14.48 -2.74
C PRO A 35 11.75 -14.96 -3.86
N GLU A 36 13.05 -14.75 -3.71
CA GLU A 36 14.07 -15.28 -4.63
C GLU A 36 14.56 -16.67 -4.22
N VAL A 37 14.23 -17.07 -2.99
CA VAL A 37 14.58 -18.39 -2.42
C VAL A 37 13.46 -18.87 -1.52
N ASP A 38 13.41 -20.17 -1.30
CA ASP A 38 12.50 -20.78 -0.32
C ASP A 38 12.85 -20.33 1.09
N GLY A 39 11.87 -20.07 1.92
CA GLY A 39 12.04 -19.71 3.31
C GLY A 39 10.86 -18.92 3.89
N PRO A 40 10.86 -18.64 5.19
CA PRO A 40 9.80 -17.88 5.83
C PRO A 40 9.85 -16.42 5.39
N ILE A 41 8.67 -15.87 5.09
CA ILE A 41 8.45 -14.45 4.82
C ILE A 41 7.57 -13.89 5.93
N HIS A 42 8.08 -12.88 6.63
CA HIS A 42 7.38 -12.20 7.70
C HIS A 42 6.91 -10.84 7.24
N ILE A 43 5.61 -10.59 7.31
CA ILE A 43 4.98 -9.30 7.04
C ILE A 43 4.53 -8.73 8.36
N VAL A 44 5.07 -7.59 8.73
CA VAL A 44 4.81 -6.93 10.01
C VAL A 44 4.14 -5.59 9.77
N LEU A 45 3.01 -5.37 10.41
CA LEU A 45 2.27 -4.13 10.41
C LEU A 45 2.39 -3.46 11.77
N ASN A 46 3.09 -2.33 11.82
CA ASN A 46 3.29 -1.55 13.04
C ASN A 46 2.29 -0.41 13.16
N HIS A 47 2.01 0.03 14.38
CA HIS A 47 1.40 1.33 14.61
C HIS A 47 2.26 2.43 13.98
N ASN A 48 1.62 3.33 13.25
CA ASN A 48 2.27 4.53 12.71
C ASN A 48 2.09 5.72 13.65
N SER A 49 2.52 5.56 14.91
CA SER A 49 2.44 6.61 15.92
C SER A 49 3.64 6.53 16.85
N ASP A 50 4.31 7.66 17.01
CA ASP A 50 5.45 7.80 17.93
C ASP A 50 5.04 7.62 19.42
N TYR A 51 3.75 7.82 19.72
CA TYR A 51 3.19 7.66 21.06
C TYR A 51 2.64 6.26 21.34
N LYS A 52 2.82 5.30 20.42
CA LYS A 52 2.24 3.96 20.52
C LYS A 52 0.71 3.98 20.66
N GLU A 53 0.08 5.02 20.17
CA GLU A 53 -1.36 5.16 20.07
C GLU A 53 -1.86 4.40 18.85
N GLY A 54 -3.11 3.96 18.93
CA GLY A 54 -3.73 3.23 17.85
C GLY A 54 -4.25 1.87 18.30
N TYR A 55 -4.77 1.13 17.35
CA TYR A 55 -5.39 -0.15 17.60
C TYR A 55 -5.06 -1.14 16.47
N LEU A 56 -4.86 -2.39 16.84
CA LEU A 56 -4.68 -3.50 15.91
C LEU A 56 -5.55 -4.68 16.35
N GLU A 57 -6.11 -5.40 15.39
CA GLU A 57 -6.78 -6.67 15.58
C GLU A 57 -6.50 -7.61 14.40
N ILE A 58 -6.54 -8.91 14.66
CA ILE A 58 -6.41 -9.95 13.63
C ILE A 58 -7.71 -10.76 13.60
N ASP A 59 -8.30 -10.85 12.41
CA ASP A 59 -9.30 -11.88 12.08
C ASP A 59 -8.61 -12.99 11.31
N ASN A 60 -8.35 -14.10 12.00
CA ASN A 60 -7.66 -15.25 11.41
C ASN A 60 -8.51 -15.97 10.34
N GLN A 61 -9.83 -16.00 10.49
CA GLN A 61 -10.71 -16.64 9.50
C GLN A 61 -10.75 -15.86 8.20
N ALA A 62 -10.80 -14.53 8.31
CA ALA A 62 -10.73 -13.62 7.16
C ALA A 62 -9.30 -13.36 6.68
N LYS A 63 -8.27 -13.87 7.37
CA LYS A 63 -6.84 -13.57 7.10
C LYS A 63 -6.57 -12.07 7.02
N THR A 64 -7.15 -11.29 7.91
CA THR A 64 -7.14 -9.82 7.87
C THR A 64 -6.55 -9.25 9.14
N ILE A 65 -5.65 -8.30 9.01
CA ILE A 65 -5.26 -7.36 10.06
C ILE A 65 -6.05 -6.08 9.81
N TYR A 66 -6.77 -5.62 10.81
CA TYR A 66 -7.39 -4.30 10.83
C TYR A 66 -6.72 -3.45 11.90
N GLY A 67 -6.62 -2.16 11.63
CA GLY A 67 -6.14 -1.20 12.62
C GLY A 67 -6.61 0.22 12.34
N TYR A 68 -6.35 1.09 13.31
CA TYR A 68 -6.48 2.53 13.13
C TYR A 68 -5.39 3.26 13.89
N ASN A 69 -5.05 4.46 13.40
CA ASN A 69 -4.16 5.39 14.09
C ASN A 69 -4.89 6.73 14.27
N PRO A 70 -4.79 7.36 15.46
CA PRO A 70 -5.25 8.73 15.63
C PRO A 70 -4.50 9.66 14.66
N VAL A 71 -5.22 10.62 14.08
CA VAL A 71 -4.62 11.65 13.25
C VAL A 71 -4.28 12.86 14.11
N HIS A 72 -3.06 13.33 14.00
CA HIS A 72 -2.55 14.52 14.70
C HIS A 72 -2.42 15.70 13.74
N ARG A 73 -2.53 16.91 14.28
CA ARG A 73 -2.48 18.16 13.49
C ARG A 73 -1.10 18.49 12.95
N ILE A 74 -0.07 17.91 13.54
CA ILE A 74 1.31 18.02 13.09
C ILE A 74 1.77 16.61 12.64
N TYR A 75 2.56 16.60 11.62
CA TYR A 75 3.06 15.39 10.98
C TYR A 75 3.62 14.35 11.97
N GLN A 76 3.42 13.07 11.70
CA GLN A 76 3.93 11.90 12.45
C GLN A 76 3.49 11.76 13.91
N GLY A 77 2.23 12.04 14.21
CA GLY A 77 1.71 11.84 15.56
C GLY A 77 2.05 12.96 16.55
N TRP A 78 2.56 14.08 16.08
CA TRP A 78 2.86 15.25 16.90
C TRP A 78 1.71 16.24 16.93
N GLY A 79 1.60 16.96 18.07
CA GLY A 79 0.58 17.97 18.28
C GLY A 79 -0.73 17.40 18.80
N GLU A 80 -1.77 18.22 18.82
CA GLU A 80 -3.10 17.84 19.26
C GLU A 80 -3.75 16.86 18.28
N GLN A 81 -4.55 15.93 18.78
CA GLN A 81 -5.35 15.06 17.96
C GLN A 81 -6.32 15.87 17.08
N ALA A 82 -6.44 15.48 15.83
CA ALA A 82 -7.31 16.16 14.86
C ALA A 82 -8.79 15.83 15.04
N GLY A 83 -9.11 14.85 15.90
CA GLY A 83 -10.48 14.43 16.21
C GLY A 83 -11.04 13.38 15.25
N PHE A 84 -10.19 12.73 14.45
CA PHE A 84 -10.54 11.59 13.62
C PHE A 84 -9.37 10.59 13.53
N GLU A 85 -9.64 9.43 12.97
CA GLU A 85 -8.69 8.31 12.89
C GLU A 85 -8.47 7.89 11.43
N GLY A 86 -7.27 7.41 11.12
CA GLY A 86 -6.96 6.71 9.88
C GLY A 86 -7.16 5.21 10.07
N HIS A 87 -8.25 4.68 9.55
CA HIS A 87 -8.56 3.24 9.56
C HIS A 87 -7.90 2.55 8.38
N TYR A 88 -7.41 1.34 8.59
CA TYR A 88 -6.80 0.54 7.53
C TYR A 88 -7.03 -0.95 7.75
N LEU A 89 -7.00 -1.71 6.67
CA LEU A 89 -6.97 -3.17 6.73
C LEU A 89 -5.95 -3.72 5.73
N LEU A 90 -5.39 -4.87 6.07
CA LEU A 90 -4.49 -5.66 5.25
C LEU A 90 -4.99 -7.10 5.23
N GLN A 91 -5.30 -7.63 4.05
CA GLN A 91 -5.77 -9.00 3.87
C GLN A 91 -4.76 -9.82 3.08
N ALA A 92 -4.49 -11.04 3.57
CA ALA A 92 -3.67 -12.02 2.87
C ALA A 92 -4.54 -12.95 2.01
N TYR A 93 -4.05 -13.28 0.81
CA TYR A 93 -4.71 -14.21 -0.11
C TYR A 93 -4.06 -15.59 -0.10
N ASP A 94 -2.80 -15.66 0.31
CA ASP A 94 -2.04 -16.89 0.41
C ASP A 94 -2.26 -17.59 1.75
N GLU A 95 -1.75 -18.81 1.90
CA GLU A 95 -1.82 -19.57 3.13
C GLU A 95 -0.89 -18.97 4.19
N ILE A 96 -1.45 -18.60 5.33
CA ILE A 96 -0.70 -18.09 6.48
C ILE A 96 -0.24 -19.28 7.32
N LYS A 97 1.08 -19.39 7.52
CA LYS A 97 1.70 -20.42 8.34
C LYS A 97 1.62 -20.09 9.83
N ASP A 98 1.80 -18.83 10.17
CA ASP A 98 1.77 -18.32 11.54
C ASP A 98 1.33 -16.85 11.54
N PHE A 99 0.71 -16.42 12.62
CA PHE A 99 0.29 -15.04 12.80
C PHE A 99 0.29 -14.68 14.28
N GLY A 100 0.38 -13.40 14.57
CA GLY A 100 0.31 -12.92 15.93
C GLY A 100 0.10 -11.42 16.01
N ILE A 101 -0.15 -10.98 17.22
CA ILE A 101 -0.33 -9.59 17.58
C ILE A 101 0.28 -9.32 18.94
N ASP A 102 0.93 -8.19 19.09
CA ASP A 102 1.32 -7.63 20.39
C ASP A 102 0.83 -6.18 20.52
N SER A 103 1.28 -5.48 21.53
CA SER A 103 0.86 -4.10 21.79
C SER A 103 1.34 -3.10 20.73
N LEU A 104 2.26 -3.46 19.86
CA LEU A 104 2.92 -2.56 18.93
C LEU A 104 2.76 -2.96 17.47
N CYS A 105 2.59 -4.24 17.19
CA CYS A 105 2.51 -4.75 15.82
C CYS A 105 1.63 -5.99 15.71
N ALA A 106 1.19 -6.25 14.47
CA ALA A 106 0.58 -7.49 14.06
C ALA A 106 1.38 -8.09 12.90
N TRP A 107 1.41 -9.41 12.75
CA TRP A 107 2.18 -10.04 11.68
C TRP A 107 1.49 -11.26 11.09
N PHE A 108 1.85 -11.52 9.83
CA PHE A 108 1.64 -12.78 9.14
C PHE A 108 2.98 -13.39 8.74
N THR A 109 3.09 -14.70 8.86
CA THR A 109 4.22 -15.48 8.37
C THR A 109 3.76 -16.44 7.29
N PHE A 110 4.48 -16.46 6.17
CA PHE A 110 4.23 -17.33 5.02
C PHE A 110 5.40 -18.29 4.82
N ASP A 111 5.14 -19.48 4.25
CA ASP A 111 6.17 -20.38 3.76
C ASP A 111 6.51 -20.02 2.29
N GLY A 112 7.30 -18.95 2.12
CA GLY A 112 7.66 -18.42 0.82
C GLY A 112 8.39 -19.44 -0.05
N LYS A 113 8.00 -19.54 -1.32
CA LYS A 113 8.62 -20.35 -2.35
C LYS A 113 9.28 -19.48 -3.40
N ALA A 114 10.47 -19.86 -3.83
CA ALA A 114 11.22 -19.11 -4.84
C ALA A 114 10.37 -18.86 -6.09
N ASN A 115 10.31 -17.61 -6.52
CA ASN A 115 9.56 -17.14 -7.68
C ASN A 115 8.03 -17.36 -7.62
N GLN A 116 7.46 -17.65 -6.45
CA GLN A 116 6.01 -17.69 -6.24
C GLN A 116 5.59 -16.45 -5.44
N PRO A 117 4.79 -15.56 -6.02
CA PRO A 117 4.40 -14.32 -5.35
C PRO A 117 3.39 -14.58 -4.24
N ILE A 118 3.55 -13.85 -3.13
CA ILE A 118 2.58 -13.70 -2.05
C ILE A 118 1.82 -12.42 -2.31
N ILE A 119 0.48 -12.46 -2.28
CA ILE A 119 -0.39 -11.32 -2.54
C ILE A 119 -1.04 -10.84 -1.26
N LEU A 120 -0.88 -9.54 -1.00
CA LEU A 120 -1.60 -8.83 0.05
C LEU A 120 -2.38 -7.69 -0.57
N LYS A 121 -3.59 -7.44 -0.06
CA LYS A 121 -4.39 -6.28 -0.44
C LYS A 121 -4.69 -5.45 0.79
N ALA A 122 -4.65 -4.13 0.63
CA ALA A 122 -4.92 -3.19 1.70
C ALA A 122 -5.91 -2.14 1.24
N ALA A 123 -6.62 -1.56 2.19
CA ALA A 123 -7.42 -0.35 1.97
C ALA A 123 -7.43 0.52 3.22
N SER A 124 -7.73 1.80 3.04
CA SER A 124 -7.78 2.78 4.12
C SER A 124 -9.02 3.66 4.03
N SER A 125 -9.35 4.32 5.15
CA SER A 125 -10.40 5.33 5.23
C SER A 125 -10.16 6.25 6.43
N PHE A 126 -10.40 7.55 6.26
CA PHE A 126 -10.40 8.52 7.37
C PHE A 126 -11.77 8.69 8.02
N THR A 127 -12.77 7.91 7.63
CA THR A 127 -14.14 8.07 8.14
C THR A 127 -14.54 7.01 9.15
N SER A 128 -14.20 5.73 8.91
CA SER A 128 -14.57 4.63 9.81
C SER A 128 -13.95 3.29 9.38
N LYS A 129 -13.98 2.29 10.29
CA LYS A 129 -13.72 0.88 9.98
C LYS A 129 -14.56 0.41 8.77
N LYS A 130 -15.88 0.69 8.79
CA LYS A 130 -16.79 0.34 7.67
C LYS A 130 -16.36 1.00 6.36
N GLY A 131 -15.88 2.24 6.43
CA GLY A 131 -15.34 2.95 5.26
C GLY A 131 -14.14 2.22 4.65
N ALA A 132 -13.19 1.76 5.47
CA ALA A 132 -12.04 0.99 4.99
C ALA A 132 -12.45 -0.34 4.34
N TYR A 133 -13.40 -1.09 4.93
CA TYR A 133 -13.93 -2.31 4.33
C TYR A 133 -14.70 -2.06 3.04
N ASN A 134 -15.47 -0.96 2.95
CA ASN A 134 -16.14 -0.58 1.70
C ASN A 134 -15.12 -0.26 0.60
N ASN A 135 -14.10 0.55 0.91
CA ASN A 135 -13.03 0.85 -0.04
C ASN A 135 -12.31 -0.41 -0.50
N PHE A 136 -12.06 -1.34 0.42
CA PHE A 136 -11.48 -2.64 0.09
C PHE A 136 -12.33 -3.42 -0.92
N ALA A 137 -13.62 -3.57 -0.64
CA ALA A 137 -14.55 -4.30 -1.50
C ALA A 137 -14.67 -3.68 -2.90
N PHE A 138 -14.71 -2.33 -2.99
CA PHE A 138 -14.86 -1.64 -4.27
C PHE A 138 -13.57 -1.50 -5.06
N GLU A 139 -12.43 -1.30 -4.39
CA GLU A 139 -11.20 -0.89 -5.04
C GLU A 139 -10.11 -1.98 -5.08
N ALA A 140 -10.16 -2.98 -4.18
CA ALA A 140 -9.13 -4.01 -4.10
C ALA A 140 -9.64 -5.43 -4.40
N GLU A 141 -10.82 -5.81 -3.87
CA GLU A 141 -11.25 -7.21 -3.89
C GLU A 141 -11.46 -7.73 -5.31
N ALA A 142 -12.04 -6.92 -6.20
CA ALA A 142 -12.36 -7.28 -7.57
C ALA A 142 -11.15 -7.32 -8.53
N TYR A 143 -10.00 -6.81 -8.12
CA TYR A 143 -8.83 -6.66 -9.00
C TYR A 143 -7.71 -7.61 -8.60
N ASP A 144 -7.02 -8.17 -9.59
CA ASP A 144 -5.67 -8.68 -9.42
C ASP A 144 -4.63 -7.55 -9.53
N PHE A 145 -3.37 -7.87 -9.29
CA PHE A 145 -2.28 -6.88 -9.30
C PHE A 145 -2.15 -6.20 -10.67
N ASP A 146 -2.15 -6.98 -11.74
CA ASP A 146 -1.85 -6.45 -13.08
C ASP A 146 -3.03 -5.65 -13.65
N SER A 147 -4.27 -6.04 -13.35
CA SER A 147 -5.48 -5.29 -13.74
C SER A 147 -5.59 -3.96 -12.97
N MET A 148 -5.30 -3.93 -11.67
CA MET A 148 -5.25 -2.68 -10.91
C MET A 148 -4.14 -1.76 -11.43
N MET A 149 -2.95 -2.29 -11.67
CA MET A 149 -1.82 -1.53 -12.21
C MET A 149 -2.16 -0.89 -13.56
N ALA A 150 -2.79 -1.66 -14.48
CA ALA A 150 -3.18 -1.16 -15.79
C ALA A 150 -4.25 -0.06 -15.69
N GLN A 151 -5.27 -0.26 -14.84
CA GLN A 151 -6.32 0.74 -14.62
C GLN A 151 -5.76 2.04 -14.04
N THR A 152 -4.90 1.94 -13.04
CA THR A 152 -4.27 3.13 -12.42
C THR A 152 -3.34 3.83 -13.40
N ALA A 153 -2.63 3.08 -14.26
CA ALA A 153 -1.84 3.67 -15.33
C ALA A 153 -2.69 4.52 -16.29
N LEU A 154 -3.87 4.02 -16.71
CA LEU A 154 -4.79 4.76 -17.57
C LEU A 154 -5.30 6.04 -16.89
N GLN A 155 -5.67 5.99 -15.61
CA GLN A 155 -6.09 7.16 -14.85
C GLN A 155 -4.99 8.24 -14.78
N TRP A 156 -3.73 7.82 -14.56
CA TRP A 156 -2.60 8.75 -14.56
C TRP A 156 -2.29 9.32 -15.94
N ILE A 157 -2.40 8.51 -17.00
CA ILE A 157 -2.27 8.98 -18.39
C ILE A 157 -3.34 10.05 -18.67
N GLU A 158 -4.60 9.80 -18.37
CA GLU A 158 -5.69 10.76 -18.55
C GLU A 158 -5.43 12.05 -17.75
N ARG A 159 -5.00 11.92 -16.49
CA ARG A 159 -4.70 13.08 -15.63
C ARG A 159 -3.54 13.91 -16.16
N LEU A 160 -2.45 13.28 -16.60
CA LEU A 160 -1.28 13.98 -17.08
C LEU A 160 -1.49 14.58 -18.48
N HIS A 161 -2.32 13.95 -19.33
CA HIS A 161 -2.73 14.48 -20.63
C HIS A 161 -3.85 15.54 -20.54
N SER A 162 -4.26 15.96 -19.35
CA SER A 162 -5.13 17.14 -19.21
C SER A 162 -4.49 18.43 -19.77
N ILE A 163 -3.17 18.45 -19.89
CA ILE A 163 -2.38 19.49 -20.55
C ILE A 163 -1.32 18.82 -21.41
N ASP A 164 -1.48 18.90 -22.73
CA ASP A 164 -0.47 18.43 -23.67
C ASP A 164 0.47 19.56 -24.05
N ILE A 165 1.77 19.27 -24.03
CA ILE A 165 2.81 20.17 -24.48
C ILE A 165 3.65 19.52 -25.56
N GLU A 166 4.11 20.32 -26.53
CA GLU A 166 5.08 19.90 -27.52
C GLU A 166 6.42 20.65 -27.29
N ASP A 167 7.48 19.90 -27.05
CA ASP A 167 8.85 20.45 -26.96
C ASP A 167 9.83 19.41 -27.48
N THR A 168 10.83 19.85 -28.23
CA THR A 168 11.92 18.99 -28.68
C THR A 168 12.91 18.66 -27.57
N ASN A 169 12.87 19.38 -26.44
CA ASN A 169 13.71 19.16 -25.27
C ASN A 169 13.02 18.20 -24.26
N VAL A 170 13.44 16.95 -24.30
CA VAL A 170 12.90 15.89 -23.41
C VAL A 170 13.07 16.25 -21.93
N ALA A 171 14.14 16.92 -21.54
CA ALA A 171 14.35 17.32 -20.13
C ALA A 171 13.30 18.34 -19.66
N ARG A 172 12.91 19.29 -20.52
CA ARG A 172 11.83 20.24 -20.21
C ARG A 172 10.48 19.55 -20.13
N MET A 173 10.19 18.62 -21.04
CA MET A 173 8.97 17.82 -20.99
C MET A 173 8.88 17.01 -19.68
N ASN A 174 9.94 16.32 -19.30
CA ASN A 174 10.01 15.57 -18.05
C ASN A 174 9.83 16.48 -16.83
N GLN A 175 10.41 17.69 -16.84
CA GLN A 175 10.23 18.66 -15.77
C GLN A 175 8.78 19.14 -15.65
N PHE A 176 8.13 19.42 -16.79
CA PHE A 176 6.73 19.84 -16.83
C PHE A 176 5.80 18.75 -16.30
N TYR A 177 5.85 17.54 -16.86
CA TYR A 177 4.98 16.44 -16.42
C TYR A 177 5.29 16.00 -14.99
N GLY A 178 6.56 16.07 -14.55
CA GLY A 178 6.93 15.86 -13.16
C GLY A 178 6.36 16.91 -12.21
N ALA A 179 6.23 18.17 -12.64
CA ALA A 179 5.56 19.21 -11.87
C ALA A 179 4.04 18.99 -11.83
N LEU A 180 3.42 18.67 -12.96
CA LEU A 180 1.97 18.36 -13.06
C LEU A 180 1.60 17.16 -12.19
N TYR A 181 2.44 16.11 -12.18
CA TYR A 181 2.28 14.96 -11.28
C TYR A 181 2.26 15.40 -9.81
N ARG A 182 3.24 16.20 -9.37
CA ARG A 182 3.29 16.70 -7.97
C ARG A 182 2.08 17.57 -7.60
N CYS A 183 1.59 18.39 -8.52
CA CYS A 183 0.37 19.19 -8.31
C CYS A 183 -0.90 18.33 -8.17
N SER A 184 -0.87 17.06 -8.53
CA SER A 184 -2.03 16.17 -8.43
C SER A 184 -2.22 15.55 -7.02
N PHE A 185 -1.31 15.83 -6.09
CA PHE A 185 -1.39 15.39 -4.68
C PHE A 185 -1.81 16.50 -3.70
N LEU A 186 -2.22 17.66 -4.19
CA LEU A 186 -2.63 18.82 -3.38
C LEU A 186 -4.15 18.86 -3.22
#